data_668a83b2b864186c1228f178de579828
#
_entry.id   668a83b2b864186c1228f178de579828
#
_cell.length_a   1.000
_cell.length_b   1.000
_cell.length_c   1.000
_cell.angle_alpha   90.00
_cell.angle_beta   90.00
_cell.angle_gamma   90.00
#
_symmetry.space_group_name_H-M   'P 1'
#
loop_
_entity.id
_entity.type
_entity.pdbx_description
1 polymer ?
#
loop_
_entity_poly.entity_id
_entity_poly.type
_entity_poly.pdbx_seq_one_letter_code
_entity_poly.pdbx_strand_id
1 'polypeptide(L)'
;MKILPSKPVWDSAPPEIWHDWQLRQLKSYLCHRVLPFSAHYQRLFDDYDLSVHDLHSLEDWADVPFTTKSDLTVPKEQQREFVLIPDETELRREWSVIKTALMHGRSAAQAALEEEFRPVMLTSTTGRSSEPVPFLFTKHDLANLDLTGKRLMECGRSQRDFRHLNAFPFAPHLAFWQTHHAGLGFGTFMVSTGGGKALGTEGNMKLIEKIQPDVLIGMPTFIYHLPWRKANTGLTSNVLF
;
A
#
# COMPACT_ATOMS: atom_id res chain seq x y z
N MET A 1 4.74 -16.06 4.59
CA MET A 1 5.06 -14.93 3.71
C MET A 1 6.50 -15.03 3.24
N LYS A 2 6.75 -15.08 1.94
CA LYS A 2 8.13 -15.10 1.42
C LYS A 2 8.67 -13.68 1.45
N ILE A 3 9.80 -13.51 2.12
CA ILE A 3 10.54 -12.25 2.23
C ILE A 3 10.85 -11.74 0.81
N LEU A 4 10.63 -10.45 0.58
CA LEU A 4 11.08 -9.79 -0.66
C LEU A 4 12.57 -10.07 -0.87
N PRO A 5 13.01 -10.28 -2.12
CA PRO A 5 14.42 -10.47 -2.42
C PRO A 5 15.26 -9.32 -1.86
N SER A 6 16.51 -9.62 -1.51
CA SER A 6 17.44 -8.59 -1.06
C SER A 6 17.64 -7.52 -2.13
N LYS A 7 17.97 -6.29 -1.71
CA LYS A 7 18.16 -5.16 -2.63
C LYS A 7 19.13 -5.47 -3.80
N PRO A 8 20.30 -6.09 -3.58
CA PRO A 8 21.19 -6.45 -4.70
C PRO A 8 20.55 -7.37 -5.72
N VAL A 9 19.78 -8.36 -5.29
CA VAL A 9 19.05 -9.26 -6.18
C VAL A 9 17.94 -8.50 -6.90
N TRP A 10 17.22 -7.63 -6.18
CA TRP A 10 16.18 -6.79 -6.75
C TRP A 10 16.72 -5.88 -7.86
N ASP A 11 17.86 -5.25 -7.66
CA ASP A 11 18.42 -4.26 -8.58
C ASP A 11 19.12 -4.89 -9.78
N SER A 12 19.52 -6.16 -9.73
CA SER A 12 20.35 -6.82 -10.73
C SER A 12 19.71 -7.98 -11.47
N ALA A 13 18.60 -8.52 -10.99
CA ALA A 13 17.94 -9.65 -11.64
C ALA A 13 17.27 -9.22 -12.96
N PRO A 14 17.37 -10.04 -14.02
CA PRO A 14 16.71 -9.76 -15.28
C PRO A 14 15.17 -9.82 -15.15
N PRO A 15 14.44 -9.13 -16.04
CA PRO A 15 12.98 -9.03 -15.99
C PRO A 15 12.25 -10.37 -15.91
N GLU A 16 12.75 -11.39 -16.61
CA GLU A 16 12.14 -12.72 -16.67
C GLU A 16 12.08 -13.38 -15.28
N ILE A 17 13.14 -13.21 -14.47
CA ILE A 17 13.15 -13.72 -13.09
C ILE A 17 12.08 -13.01 -12.23
N TRP A 18 11.85 -11.72 -12.48
CA TRP A 18 10.81 -10.96 -11.79
C TRP A 18 9.42 -11.40 -12.21
N HIS A 19 9.18 -11.59 -13.50
CA HIS A 19 7.89 -12.06 -14.03
C HIS A 19 7.54 -13.42 -13.44
N ASP A 20 8.46 -14.37 -13.44
CA ASP A 20 8.27 -15.68 -12.82
C ASP A 20 8.00 -15.60 -11.31
N TRP A 21 8.74 -14.73 -10.62
CA TRP A 21 8.55 -14.54 -9.19
C TRP A 21 7.19 -13.89 -8.90
N GLN A 22 6.83 -12.85 -9.62
CA GLN A 22 5.53 -12.16 -9.50
C GLN A 22 4.38 -13.12 -9.77
N LEU A 23 4.45 -13.90 -10.85
CA LEU A 23 3.44 -14.89 -11.18
C LEU A 23 3.25 -15.91 -10.04
N ARG A 24 4.34 -16.47 -9.54
CA ARG A 24 4.27 -17.41 -8.39
C ARG A 24 3.67 -16.78 -7.14
N GLN A 25 4.00 -15.51 -6.83
CA GLN A 25 3.41 -14.81 -5.68
C GLN A 25 1.92 -14.54 -5.92
N LEU A 26 1.56 -14.09 -7.12
CA LEU A 26 0.16 -13.84 -7.50
C LEU A 26 -0.68 -15.12 -7.37
N LYS A 27 -0.24 -16.23 -7.98
CA LYS A 27 -0.93 -17.53 -7.88
C LYS A 27 -1.06 -17.98 -6.43
N SER A 28 0.00 -17.87 -5.65
CA SER A 28 -0.02 -18.23 -4.22
C SER A 28 -1.00 -17.35 -3.43
N TYR A 29 -1.05 -16.05 -3.71
CA TYR A 29 -1.96 -15.12 -3.04
C TYR A 29 -3.41 -15.39 -3.41
N LEU A 30 -3.69 -15.62 -4.70
CA LEU A 30 -5.03 -15.99 -5.16
C LEU A 30 -5.53 -17.27 -4.50
N CYS A 31 -4.74 -18.34 -4.54
CA CYS A 31 -5.13 -19.64 -4.00
C CYS A 31 -5.32 -19.65 -2.48
N HIS A 32 -4.50 -18.90 -1.73
CA HIS A 32 -4.48 -19.03 -0.26
C HIS A 32 -5.11 -17.85 0.48
N ARG A 33 -5.40 -16.74 -0.21
CA ARG A 33 -5.93 -15.53 0.45
C ARG A 33 -7.15 -14.97 -0.25
N VAL A 34 -7.14 -14.84 -1.58
CA VAL A 34 -8.25 -14.18 -2.29
C VAL A 34 -9.43 -15.11 -2.48
N LEU A 35 -9.22 -16.19 -3.20
CA LEU A 35 -10.31 -17.11 -3.53
C LEU A 35 -10.96 -17.79 -2.30
N PRO A 36 -10.22 -18.19 -1.25
CA PRO A 36 -10.87 -18.76 -0.09
C PRO A 36 -11.68 -17.76 0.74
N PHE A 37 -11.36 -16.45 0.67
CA PHE A 37 -11.89 -15.46 1.62
C PHE A 37 -12.70 -14.32 0.98
N SER A 38 -12.83 -14.29 -0.36
CA SER A 38 -13.64 -13.29 -1.07
C SER A 38 -14.70 -13.95 -1.92
N ALA A 39 -15.93 -13.83 -1.50
CA ALA A 39 -17.07 -14.36 -2.27
C ALA A 39 -17.22 -13.69 -3.64
N HIS A 40 -16.82 -12.42 -3.77
CA HIS A 40 -16.82 -11.72 -5.07
C HIS A 40 -15.86 -12.40 -6.05
N TYR A 41 -14.61 -12.62 -5.66
CA TYR A 41 -13.63 -13.23 -6.57
C TYR A 41 -13.89 -14.72 -6.83
N GLN A 42 -14.48 -15.45 -5.88
CA GLN A 42 -14.95 -16.81 -6.15
C GLN A 42 -15.95 -16.83 -7.30
N ARG A 43 -17.02 -16.02 -7.19
CA ARG A 43 -18.02 -15.93 -8.28
C ARG A 43 -17.42 -15.45 -9.59
N LEU A 44 -16.53 -14.44 -9.56
CA LEU A 44 -15.86 -13.94 -10.76
C LEU A 44 -15.12 -15.07 -11.49
N PHE A 45 -14.38 -15.89 -10.76
CA PHE A 45 -13.65 -16.99 -11.34
C PHE A 45 -14.57 -18.09 -11.85
N ASP A 46 -15.65 -18.40 -11.12
CA ASP A 46 -16.65 -19.38 -11.52
C ASP A 46 -17.46 -18.91 -12.77
N ASP A 47 -17.91 -17.66 -12.79
CA ASP A 47 -18.70 -17.08 -13.88
C ASP A 47 -17.95 -17.02 -15.21
N TYR A 48 -16.63 -16.90 -15.17
CA TYR A 48 -15.76 -16.81 -16.35
C TYR A 48 -14.97 -18.11 -16.60
N ASP A 49 -15.28 -19.19 -15.88
CA ASP A 49 -14.58 -20.49 -15.98
C ASP A 49 -13.04 -20.36 -15.88
N LEU A 50 -12.59 -19.51 -14.94
CA LEU A 50 -11.18 -19.21 -14.73
C LEU A 50 -10.57 -20.12 -13.66
N SER A 51 -9.35 -20.56 -13.90
CA SER A 51 -8.57 -21.29 -12.92
C SER A 51 -7.19 -20.63 -12.69
N VAL A 52 -6.76 -20.56 -11.45
CA VAL A 52 -5.40 -20.10 -11.13
C VAL A 52 -4.34 -21.01 -11.76
N HIS A 53 -4.69 -22.28 -12.04
CA HIS A 53 -3.79 -23.22 -12.69
C HIS A 53 -3.50 -22.85 -14.13
N ASP A 54 -4.45 -22.20 -14.82
CA ASP A 54 -4.35 -21.81 -16.24
C ASP A 54 -3.54 -20.53 -16.45
N LEU A 55 -3.20 -19.82 -15.39
CA LEU A 55 -2.29 -18.66 -15.43
C LEU A 55 -0.85 -19.15 -15.55
N HIS A 56 -0.32 -19.20 -16.76
CA HIS A 56 1.06 -19.64 -17.04
C HIS A 56 2.04 -18.47 -17.15
N SER A 57 1.54 -17.26 -17.43
CA SER A 57 2.30 -16.03 -17.55
C SER A 57 1.55 -14.85 -16.88
N LEU A 58 2.20 -13.68 -16.79
CA LEU A 58 1.52 -12.45 -16.33
C LEU A 58 0.58 -11.91 -17.42
N GLU A 59 0.82 -12.23 -18.67
CA GLU A 59 -0.03 -11.85 -19.81
C GLU A 59 -1.40 -12.51 -19.72
N ASP A 60 -1.48 -13.76 -19.24
CA ASP A 60 -2.75 -14.49 -19.06
C ASP A 60 -3.67 -13.77 -18.06
N TRP A 61 -3.10 -12.89 -17.21
CA TRP A 61 -3.88 -12.06 -16.31
C TRP A 61 -4.78 -11.04 -17.04
N ALA A 62 -4.48 -10.73 -18.28
CA ALA A 62 -5.31 -9.84 -19.09
C ALA A 62 -6.69 -10.43 -19.41
N ASP A 63 -6.85 -11.74 -19.32
CA ASP A 63 -8.13 -12.43 -19.52
C ASP A 63 -9.02 -12.38 -18.28
N VAL A 64 -8.49 -12.02 -17.12
CA VAL A 64 -9.27 -11.84 -15.89
C VAL A 64 -10.02 -10.50 -15.95
N PRO A 65 -11.34 -10.48 -15.77
CA PRO A 65 -12.13 -9.27 -15.83
C PRO A 65 -11.68 -8.23 -14.79
N PHE A 66 -11.69 -6.96 -15.19
CA PHE A 66 -11.36 -5.86 -14.29
C PHE A 66 -12.40 -5.68 -13.19
N THR A 67 -11.96 -5.54 -11.96
CA THR A 67 -12.78 -5.01 -10.88
C THR A 67 -12.89 -3.49 -11.05
N THR A 68 -14.11 -3.00 -11.16
CA THR A 68 -14.40 -1.57 -11.34
C THR A 68 -14.90 -0.94 -10.05
N LYS A 69 -14.97 0.38 -10.02
CA LYS A 69 -15.53 1.09 -8.86
C LYS A 69 -17.01 0.78 -8.66
N SER A 70 -17.76 0.49 -9.74
CA SER A 70 -19.16 0.07 -9.64
C SER A 70 -19.32 -1.23 -8.87
N ASP A 71 -18.40 -2.16 -9.02
CA ASP A 71 -18.43 -3.43 -8.29
C ASP A 71 -18.18 -3.22 -6.78
N LEU A 72 -17.45 -2.17 -6.42
CA LEU A 72 -17.19 -1.80 -5.02
C LEU A 72 -18.31 -0.95 -4.39
N THR A 73 -19.18 -0.31 -5.19
CA THR A 73 -20.27 0.56 -4.73
C THR A 73 -21.62 -0.13 -4.70
N VAL A 74 -21.63 -1.43 -4.56
CA VAL A 74 -22.83 -2.27 -4.37
C VAL A 74 -23.50 -2.01 -3.02
N PRO A 75 -24.79 -2.43 -2.80
CA PRO A 75 -25.44 -2.35 -1.50
C PRO A 75 -24.59 -2.89 -0.35
N LYS A 76 -24.76 -2.34 0.86
CA LYS A 76 -23.92 -2.65 2.03
C LYS A 76 -23.79 -4.14 2.33
N GLU A 77 -24.83 -4.90 2.07
CA GLU A 77 -24.86 -6.35 2.27
C GLU A 77 -23.87 -7.06 1.35
N GLN A 78 -23.67 -6.55 0.14
CA GLN A 78 -22.77 -7.12 -0.88
C GLN A 78 -21.35 -6.56 -0.78
N GLN A 79 -21.15 -5.40 -0.14
CA GLN A 79 -19.80 -4.84 0.06
C GLN A 79 -18.89 -5.79 0.86
N ARG A 80 -19.45 -6.61 1.75
CA ARG A 80 -18.72 -7.60 2.52
C ARG A 80 -18.08 -8.69 1.64
N GLU A 81 -18.57 -8.91 0.44
CA GLU A 81 -18.09 -9.94 -0.49
C GLU A 81 -16.70 -9.62 -1.06
N PHE A 82 -16.34 -8.32 -1.12
CA PHE A 82 -15.01 -7.88 -1.51
C PHE A 82 -13.99 -7.98 -0.38
N VAL A 83 -14.44 -7.92 0.87
CA VAL A 83 -13.52 -7.97 2.01
C VAL A 83 -13.01 -9.39 2.16
N LEU A 84 -11.70 -9.55 2.25
CA LEU A 84 -11.09 -10.82 2.59
C LEU A 84 -11.44 -11.13 4.06
N ILE A 85 -12.45 -11.98 4.26
CA ILE A 85 -12.88 -12.42 5.58
C ILE A 85 -12.31 -13.81 5.80
N PRO A 86 -11.22 -13.93 6.57
CA PRO A 86 -10.57 -15.21 6.77
C PRO A 86 -11.48 -16.16 7.54
N ASP A 87 -11.63 -17.38 7.04
CA ASP A 87 -12.23 -18.49 7.78
C ASP A 87 -11.19 -19.02 8.77
N GLU A 88 -11.47 -18.87 10.07
CA GLU A 88 -10.58 -19.36 11.13
C GLU A 88 -10.32 -20.86 11.03
N THR A 89 -11.28 -21.64 10.55
CA THR A 89 -11.13 -23.10 10.41
C THR A 89 -10.11 -23.44 9.34
N GLU A 90 -10.17 -22.75 8.20
CA GLU A 90 -9.21 -22.93 7.11
C GLU A 90 -7.81 -22.43 7.52
N LEU A 91 -7.73 -21.24 8.14
CA LEU A 91 -6.46 -20.68 8.61
C LEU A 91 -5.76 -21.60 9.62
N ARG A 92 -6.50 -22.23 10.52
CA ARG A 92 -5.94 -23.17 11.53
C ARG A 92 -5.35 -24.43 10.89
N ARG A 93 -5.72 -24.77 9.66
CA ARG A 93 -5.17 -25.89 8.87
C ARG A 93 -3.88 -25.53 8.13
N GLU A 94 -3.59 -24.22 8.01
CA GLU A 94 -2.35 -23.80 7.35
C GLU A 94 -1.11 -24.28 8.10
N TRP A 95 -0.14 -24.79 7.33
CA TRP A 95 1.09 -25.32 7.91
C TRP A 95 1.87 -24.27 8.72
N SER A 96 1.84 -23.00 8.31
CA SER A 96 2.45 -21.87 9.03
C SER A 96 1.86 -21.70 10.43
N VAL A 97 0.54 -21.79 10.56
CA VAL A 97 -0.20 -21.69 11.83
C VAL A 97 0.07 -22.90 12.71
N ILE A 98 0.01 -24.11 12.12
CA ILE A 98 0.32 -25.36 12.81
C ILE A 98 1.76 -25.34 13.36
N LYS A 99 2.72 -24.95 12.54
CA LYS A 99 4.13 -24.82 12.93
C LYS A 99 4.31 -23.83 14.07
N THR A 100 3.67 -22.66 14.00
CA THR A 100 3.73 -21.64 15.06
C THR A 100 3.12 -22.18 16.35
N ALA A 101 1.98 -22.86 16.27
CA ALA A 101 1.34 -23.47 17.45
C ALA A 101 2.20 -24.58 18.10
N LEU A 102 2.90 -25.37 17.30
CA LEU A 102 3.81 -26.39 17.80
C LEU A 102 5.08 -25.82 18.44
N MET A 103 5.65 -24.76 17.84
CA MET A 103 6.92 -24.18 18.32
C MET A 103 6.73 -23.18 19.46
N HIS A 104 5.66 -22.42 19.46
CA HIS A 104 5.46 -21.26 20.35
C HIS A 104 4.13 -21.31 21.14
N GLY A 105 3.33 -22.36 20.96
CA GLY A 105 2.06 -22.56 21.62
C GLY A 105 0.86 -21.94 20.88
N ARG A 106 -0.34 -22.36 21.29
CA ARG A 106 -1.61 -21.94 20.64
C ARG A 106 -1.89 -20.45 20.79
N SER A 107 -1.53 -19.83 21.91
CA SER A 107 -1.71 -18.39 22.12
C SER A 107 -0.84 -17.57 21.18
N ALA A 108 0.37 -18.00 20.87
CA ALA A 108 1.24 -17.32 19.91
C ALA A 108 0.69 -17.45 18.47
N ALA A 109 0.14 -18.61 18.11
CA ALA A 109 -0.52 -18.78 16.82
C ALA A 109 -1.76 -17.88 16.68
N GLN A 110 -2.58 -17.78 17.73
CA GLN A 110 -3.74 -16.89 17.75
C GLN A 110 -3.33 -15.41 17.63
N ALA A 111 -2.30 -14.99 18.38
CA ALA A 111 -1.79 -13.62 18.30
C ALA A 111 -1.23 -13.29 16.90
N ALA A 112 -0.57 -14.23 16.23
CA ALA A 112 -0.10 -14.05 14.86
C ALA A 112 -1.24 -13.88 13.85
N LEU A 113 -2.33 -14.64 14.01
CA LEU A 113 -3.54 -14.49 13.18
C LEU A 113 -4.22 -13.12 13.41
N GLU A 114 -4.33 -12.69 14.67
CA GLU A 114 -4.88 -11.38 14.99
C GLU A 114 -4.03 -10.24 14.40
N GLU A 115 -2.73 -10.35 14.44
CA GLU A 115 -1.82 -9.36 13.85
C GLU A 115 -1.93 -9.31 12.32
N GLU A 116 -2.12 -10.46 11.67
CA GLU A 116 -2.27 -10.55 10.21
C GLU A 116 -3.62 -10.02 9.73
N PHE A 117 -4.72 -10.30 10.45
CA PHE A 117 -6.08 -10.06 9.94
C PHE A 117 -6.89 -9.01 10.69
N ARG A 118 -6.47 -8.57 11.88
CA ARG A 118 -7.23 -7.57 12.66
C ARG A 118 -7.05 -6.18 12.06
N PRO A 119 -8.14 -5.53 11.60
CA PRO A 119 -8.08 -4.16 11.13
C PRO A 119 -7.67 -3.20 12.24
N VAL A 120 -6.69 -2.33 11.96
CA VAL A 120 -6.18 -1.32 12.89
C VAL A 120 -6.25 0.10 12.34
N MET A 121 -6.43 0.26 11.02
CA MET A 121 -6.54 1.55 10.37
C MET A 121 -7.55 1.49 9.23
N LEU A 122 -8.26 2.59 8.98
CA LEU A 122 -9.14 2.77 7.84
C LEU A 122 -8.72 4.02 7.07
N THR A 123 -8.64 3.86 5.74
CA THR A 123 -8.54 4.99 4.81
C THR A 123 -9.66 4.91 3.78
N SER A 124 -9.79 5.92 2.92
CA SER A 124 -10.76 5.87 1.84
C SER A 124 -10.28 6.62 0.60
N THR A 125 -10.92 6.36 -0.53
CA THR A 125 -10.80 7.23 -1.70
C THR A 125 -11.47 8.58 -1.45
N THR A 126 -11.16 9.59 -2.29
CA THR A 126 -11.70 10.95 -2.10
C THR A 126 -13.18 11.11 -2.43
N GLY A 127 -13.81 10.14 -3.06
CA GLY A 127 -15.25 10.15 -3.38
C GLY A 127 -15.74 11.27 -4.29
N ARG A 128 -14.89 11.89 -5.11
CA ARG A 128 -15.29 13.01 -5.97
C ARG A 128 -16.37 12.67 -7.01
N SER A 129 -16.41 11.44 -7.48
CA SER A 129 -17.33 10.97 -8.53
C SER A 129 -18.41 10.00 -8.03
N SER A 130 -18.27 9.50 -6.81
CA SER A 130 -19.18 8.54 -6.18
C SER A 130 -18.85 8.46 -4.68
N GLU A 131 -19.55 7.62 -3.92
CA GLU A 131 -19.21 7.37 -2.52
C GLU A 131 -17.74 6.96 -2.34
N PRO A 132 -17.09 7.39 -1.24
CA PRO A 132 -15.75 6.94 -0.91
C PRO A 132 -15.70 5.43 -0.70
N VAL A 133 -14.73 4.77 -1.29
CA VAL A 133 -14.47 3.35 -1.05
C VAL A 133 -13.55 3.23 0.17
N PRO A 134 -13.96 2.53 1.23
CA PRO A 134 -13.13 2.32 2.41
C PRO A 134 -12.08 1.22 2.15
N PHE A 135 -10.90 1.40 2.74
CA PHE A 135 -9.82 0.40 2.78
C PHE A 135 -9.43 0.16 4.23
N LEU A 136 -9.51 -1.09 4.65
CA LEU A 136 -9.07 -1.54 5.96
C LEU A 136 -7.63 -2.02 5.88
N PHE A 137 -6.83 -1.65 6.85
CA PHE A 137 -5.43 -2.06 6.97
C PHE A 137 -5.22 -2.80 8.28
N THR A 138 -4.51 -3.91 8.21
CA THR A 138 -4.01 -4.65 9.36
C THR A 138 -2.61 -4.18 9.74
N LYS A 139 -2.05 -4.66 10.84
CA LYS A 139 -0.63 -4.42 11.17
C LYS A 139 0.30 -4.97 10.08
N HIS A 140 -0.08 -6.10 9.49
CA HIS A 140 0.66 -6.70 8.39
C HIS A 140 0.70 -5.76 7.17
N ASP A 141 -0.44 -5.15 6.81
CA ASP A 141 -0.50 -4.19 5.71
C ASP A 141 0.34 -2.95 5.99
N LEU A 142 0.32 -2.42 7.22
CA LEU A 142 1.15 -1.28 7.62
C LEU A 142 2.64 -1.61 7.52
N ALA A 143 3.06 -2.80 7.94
CA ALA A 143 4.44 -3.25 7.78
C ALA A 143 4.84 -3.36 6.29
N ASN A 144 3.91 -3.77 5.42
CA ASN A 144 4.11 -3.76 3.98
C ASN A 144 4.21 -2.33 3.42
N LEU A 145 3.43 -1.37 3.95
CA LEU A 145 3.57 0.04 3.57
C LEU A 145 4.95 0.60 3.95
N ASP A 146 5.49 0.27 5.13
CA ASP A 146 6.84 0.67 5.53
C ASP A 146 7.89 0.12 4.56
N LEU A 147 7.77 -1.16 4.21
CA LEU A 147 8.71 -1.83 3.30
C LEU A 147 8.63 -1.29 1.87
N THR A 148 7.44 -1.18 1.31
CA THR A 148 7.21 -0.65 -0.04
C THR A 148 7.54 0.84 -0.11
N GLY A 149 7.21 1.59 0.94
CA GLY A 149 7.54 2.99 1.08
C GLY A 149 9.05 3.24 1.12
N LYS A 150 9.79 2.40 1.83
CA LYS A 150 11.26 2.44 1.80
C LYS A 150 11.79 2.27 0.37
N ARG A 151 11.25 1.30 -0.39
CA ARG A 151 11.63 1.11 -1.79
C ARG A 151 11.26 2.32 -2.67
N LEU A 152 10.12 2.93 -2.43
CA LEU A 152 9.71 4.15 -3.13
C LEU A 152 10.70 5.29 -2.89
N MET A 153 11.14 5.50 -1.64
CA MET A 153 12.16 6.50 -1.31
C MET A 153 13.50 6.21 -2.00
N GLU A 154 13.92 4.94 -2.05
CA GLU A 154 15.13 4.52 -2.77
C GLU A 154 15.03 4.80 -4.29
N CYS A 155 13.89 4.47 -4.92
CA CYS A 155 13.62 4.77 -6.32
C CYS A 155 13.64 6.29 -6.59
N GLY A 156 13.11 7.08 -5.67
CA GLY A 156 13.17 8.54 -5.70
C GLY A 156 14.55 9.13 -5.40
N ARG A 157 15.58 8.28 -5.24
CA ARG A 157 16.95 8.69 -4.88
C ARG A 157 17.04 9.52 -3.59
N SER A 158 16.10 9.27 -2.67
CA SER A 158 16.12 9.94 -1.37
C SER A 158 17.30 9.45 -0.53
N GLN A 159 17.78 10.32 0.37
CA GLN A 159 18.84 10.02 1.31
C GLN A 159 18.32 10.17 2.75
N ARG A 160 18.92 9.46 3.70
CA ARG A 160 18.45 9.46 5.09
C ARG A 160 18.61 10.78 5.80
N ASP A 161 19.60 11.57 5.40
CA ASP A 161 19.88 12.90 5.91
C ASP A 161 19.02 14.00 5.28
N PHE A 162 18.24 13.67 4.22
CA PHE A 162 17.32 14.60 3.61
C PHE A 162 16.14 14.91 4.54
N ARG A 163 15.72 16.17 4.50
CA ARG A 163 14.51 16.66 5.16
C ARG A 163 13.36 16.60 4.18
N HIS A 164 12.33 15.85 4.52
CA HIS A 164 11.15 15.70 3.69
C HIS A 164 9.99 16.50 4.26
N LEU A 165 9.22 17.12 3.38
CA LEU A 165 7.95 17.77 3.72
C LEU A 165 6.83 17.09 2.96
N ASN A 166 5.92 16.44 3.70
CA ASN A 166 4.72 15.80 3.18
C ASN A 166 3.55 16.79 3.25
N ALA A 167 3.15 17.30 2.09
CA ALA A 167 2.02 18.23 1.93
C ALA A 167 0.74 17.55 1.44
N PHE A 168 0.62 16.24 1.53
CA PHE A 168 -0.66 15.59 1.31
C PHE A 168 -1.65 15.89 2.43
N PRO A 169 -2.96 16.04 2.14
CA PRO A 169 -3.98 16.23 3.15
C PRO A 169 -4.05 15.06 4.15
N PHE A 170 -4.27 15.36 5.45
CA PHE A 170 -4.41 14.35 6.50
C PHE A 170 -5.69 13.49 6.38
N ALA A 171 -6.77 14.08 5.91
CA ALA A 171 -8.05 13.39 5.80
C ALA A 171 -7.92 12.15 4.91
N PRO A 172 -8.76 11.15 5.05
CA PRO A 172 -8.47 9.72 4.84
C PRO A 172 -7.84 9.40 3.47
N HIS A 173 -6.77 10.10 3.16
CA HIS A 173 -6.05 9.98 1.90
C HIS A 173 -4.94 8.93 2.01
N LEU A 174 -5.05 7.89 1.21
CA LEU A 174 -4.03 6.85 1.13
C LEU A 174 -2.64 7.42 0.84
N ALA A 175 -2.54 8.42 -0.05
CA ALA A 175 -1.26 9.05 -0.41
C ALA A 175 -0.54 9.68 0.80
N PHE A 176 -1.29 10.29 1.74
CA PHE A 176 -0.70 10.79 2.98
C PHE A 176 -0.07 9.66 3.79
N TRP A 177 -0.82 8.59 4.04
CA TRP A 177 -0.38 7.47 4.84
C TRP A 177 0.79 6.72 4.19
N GLN A 178 0.72 6.51 2.88
CA GLN A 178 1.82 5.88 2.13
C GLN A 178 3.11 6.68 2.26
N THR A 179 3.05 8.01 2.11
CA THR A 179 4.22 8.89 2.27
C THR A 179 4.72 8.89 3.71
N HIS A 180 3.81 8.94 4.70
CA HIS A 180 4.17 8.89 6.10
C HIS A 180 4.92 7.59 6.45
N HIS A 181 4.36 6.44 6.07
CA HIS A 181 4.99 5.14 6.28
C HIS A 181 6.29 4.99 5.49
N ALA A 182 6.38 5.59 4.28
CA ALA A 182 7.61 5.61 3.52
C ALA A 182 8.74 6.31 4.27
N GLY A 183 8.46 7.47 4.88
CA GLY A 183 9.43 8.18 5.71
C GLY A 183 9.85 7.40 6.93
N LEU A 184 8.89 6.79 7.65
CA LEU A 184 9.18 5.93 8.81
C LEU A 184 10.03 4.71 8.43
N GLY A 185 9.61 3.97 7.41
CA GLY A 185 10.31 2.76 6.97
C GLY A 185 11.70 3.04 6.38
N PHE A 186 11.90 4.19 5.75
CA PHE A 186 13.20 4.63 5.25
C PHE A 186 14.10 5.21 6.36
N GLY A 187 13.49 5.75 7.41
CA GLY A 187 14.21 6.35 8.55
C GLY A 187 14.77 7.73 8.24
N THR A 188 13.98 8.58 7.57
CA THR A 188 14.34 9.96 7.26
C THR A 188 13.55 10.96 8.09
N PHE A 189 14.06 12.19 8.22
CA PHE A 189 13.31 13.27 8.83
C PHE A 189 12.13 13.66 7.94
N MET A 190 10.92 13.63 8.49
CA MET A 190 9.71 13.99 7.77
C MET A 190 8.80 14.91 8.57
N VAL A 191 8.38 16.00 7.93
CA VAL A 191 7.37 16.91 8.44
C VAL A 191 6.10 16.74 7.59
N SER A 192 4.96 16.53 8.25
CA SER A 192 3.65 16.43 7.60
C SER A 192 2.82 17.66 7.90
N THR A 193 2.34 18.36 6.88
CA THR A 193 1.65 19.64 7.02
C THR A 193 0.14 19.56 6.80
N GLY A 194 -0.35 18.45 6.25
CA GLY A 194 -1.75 18.33 5.83
C GLY A 194 -2.12 19.19 4.61
N GLY A 195 -1.13 19.77 3.95
CA GLY A 195 -1.29 20.57 2.75
C GLY A 195 -2.06 21.88 2.97
N GLY A 196 -2.68 22.38 1.90
CA GLY A 196 -3.37 23.65 1.90
C GLY A 196 -4.61 23.71 2.80
N LYS A 197 -5.25 22.59 3.09
CA LYS A 197 -6.46 22.56 3.93
C LYS A 197 -6.17 22.70 5.43
N ALA A 198 -5.06 22.14 5.89
CA ALA A 198 -4.71 22.17 7.32
C ALA A 198 -3.88 23.40 7.69
N LEU A 199 -2.75 23.58 7.01
CA LEU A 199 -1.82 24.67 7.34
C LEU A 199 -1.97 25.93 6.47
N GLY A 200 -2.73 25.84 5.37
CA GLY A 200 -2.85 26.89 4.37
C GLY A 200 -1.59 27.05 3.53
N THR A 201 -1.69 27.83 2.43
CA THR A 201 -0.54 28.08 1.55
C THR A 201 0.55 28.86 2.26
N GLU A 202 0.18 29.92 2.97
CA GLU A 202 1.14 30.78 3.68
C GLU A 202 1.87 30.03 4.81
N GLY A 203 1.15 29.20 5.59
CA GLY A 203 1.74 28.40 6.66
C GLY A 203 2.73 27.37 6.10
N ASN A 204 2.41 26.73 5.00
CA ASN A 204 3.33 25.82 4.30
C ASN A 204 4.59 26.56 3.82
N MET A 205 4.45 27.77 3.25
CA MET A 205 5.58 28.56 2.81
C MET A 205 6.51 28.94 3.94
N LYS A 206 5.96 29.45 5.04
CA LYS A 206 6.75 29.78 6.26
C LYS A 206 7.51 28.57 6.79
N LEU A 207 6.87 27.38 6.73
CA LEU A 207 7.50 26.14 7.20
C LEU A 207 8.60 25.68 6.25
N ILE A 208 8.38 25.79 4.93
CA ILE A 208 9.41 25.49 3.92
C ILE A 208 10.63 26.41 4.10
N GLU A 209 10.41 27.70 4.27
CA GLU A 209 11.50 28.67 4.53
C GLU A 209 12.29 28.36 5.80
N LYS A 210 11.59 27.92 6.85
CA LYS A 210 12.21 27.60 8.15
C LYS A 210 12.99 26.29 8.12
N ILE A 211 12.42 25.23 7.50
CA ILE A 211 12.97 23.86 7.54
C ILE A 211 13.96 23.64 6.39
N GLN A 212 13.78 24.34 5.26
CA GLN A 212 14.57 24.14 4.04
C GLN A 212 14.57 22.66 3.63
N PRO A 213 13.40 22.06 3.30
CA PRO A 213 13.33 20.65 2.96
C PRO A 213 14.05 20.35 1.65
N ASP A 214 14.75 19.21 1.61
CA ASP A 214 15.43 18.73 0.42
C ASP A 214 14.43 18.09 -0.55
N VAL A 215 13.29 17.60 -0.02
CA VAL A 215 12.24 16.92 -0.80
C VAL A 215 10.87 17.44 -0.39
N LEU A 216 10.06 17.81 -1.39
CA LEU A 216 8.64 18.12 -1.24
C LEU A 216 7.79 17.02 -1.85
N ILE A 217 6.81 16.52 -1.10
CA ILE A 217 5.90 15.47 -1.53
C ILE A 217 4.47 15.96 -1.33
N GLY A 218 3.63 15.87 -2.34
CA GLY A 218 2.24 16.31 -2.22
C GLY A 218 1.51 16.32 -3.55
N MET A 219 0.29 16.87 -3.55
CA MET A 219 -0.49 17.02 -4.77
C MET A 219 0.22 17.97 -5.75
N PRO A 220 0.47 17.56 -7.01
CA PRO A 220 1.19 18.39 -7.99
C PRO A 220 0.62 19.79 -8.13
N THR A 221 -0.70 19.91 -8.21
CA THR A 221 -1.40 21.20 -8.30
C THR A 221 -1.14 22.09 -7.09
N PHE A 222 -1.12 21.53 -5.87
CA PHE A 222 -0.82 22.29 -4.67
C PHE A 222 0.64 22.75 -4.65
N ILE A 223 1.58 21.86 -4.94
CA ILE A 223 3.01 22.18 -4.98
C ILE A 223 3.30 23.25 -6.06
N TYR A 224 2.63 23.16 -7.23
CA TYR A 224 2.77 24.15 -8.28
C TYR A 224 2.30 25.55 -7.86
N HIS A 225 1.23 25.63 -7.04
CA HIS A 225 0.68 26.89 -6.53
C HIS A 225 1.43 27.43 -5.31
N LEU A 226 2.29 26.66 -4.68
CA LEU A 226 3.20 27.22 -3.69
C LEU A 226 4.10 28.23 -4.40
N PRO A 227 4.20 29.50 -3.94
CA PRO A 227 4.99 30.52 -4.60
C PRO A 227 6.49 30.23 -4.51
N TRP A 228 6.87 29.06 -4.99
CA TRP A 228 8.22 28.52 -5.05
C TRP A 228 9.19 29.40 -5.85
N ARG A 229 8.66 30.14 -6.86
CA ARG A 229 9.47 30.99 -7.74
C ARG A 229 9.98 32.26 -7.07
N LYS A 230 9.49 32.65 -5.88
CA LYS A 230 9.96 33.85 -5.17
C LYS A 230 11.04 33.60 -4.13
N ALA A 231 11.21 32.36 -3.68
CA ALA A 231 12.32 32.02 -2.80
C ALA A 231 13.57 31.82 -3.67
N ASN A 232 14.33 32.88 -3.86
CA ASN A 232 15.70 32.85 -4.39
C ASN A 232 16.66 32.12 -3.43
N THR A 233 16.21 30.97 -2.93
CA THR A 233 17.01 30.05 -2.15
C THR A 233 17.57 29.04 -3.13
N GLY A 234 18.88 28.96 -3.27
CA GLY A 234 19.61 28.06 -4.18
C GLY A 234 19.36 26.56 -3.94
N LEU A 235 18.10 26.20 -3.71
CA LEU A 235 17.63 24.87 -3.48
C LEU A 235 17.48 24.14 -4.82
N THR A 236 18.39 23.23 -5.09
CA THR A 236 18.16 22.12 -6.01
C THR A 236 17.23 21.12 -5.32
N SER A 237 15.94 21.43 -5.26
CA SER A 237 14.97 20.54 -4.65
C SER A 237 14.55 19.44 -5.63
N ASN A 238 14.70 18.20 -5.21
CA ASN A 238 14.11 17.06 -5.89
C ASN A 238 12.61 17.04 -5.56
N VAL A 239 11.76 17.38 -6.53
CA VAL A 239 10.32 17.27 -6.39
C VAL A 239 9.93 15.85 -6.76
N LEU A 240 9.46 15.07 -5.79
CA LEU A 240 8.85 13.76 -6.01
C LEU A 240 7.33 13.94 -6.13
N PHE A 241 6.78 13.53 -7.27
CA PHE A 241 5.35 13.53 -7.55
C PHE A 241 4.73 12.18 -7.23
#